data_50d64fd0154690f393da52f1cee69c7d
#
_entry.id   50d64fd0154690f393da52f1cee69c7d
#
_cell.length_a   1.000
_cell.length_b   1.000
_cell.length_c   1.000
_cell.angle_alpha   90.00
_cell.angle_beta   90.00
_cell.angle_gamma   90.00
#
_symmetry.space_group_name_H-M   'P 1'
#
loop_
_entity.id
_entity.type
_entity.pdbx_description
1 polymer ?
#
loop_
_entity_poly.entity_id
_entity_poly.type
_entity_poly.pdbx_seq_one_letter_code
_entity_poly.pdbx_strand_id
1 'polypeptide(L)'
;MPPVILVGVHSSEQYRAEEYIDGADQFRFEAHERFFTDEVYRWANAEFSLSTIRQSCAVFGFSNGGAFALSIGARHRERYGVVIAFSIAGGPDRVAESEYARRPVAKYYLSAGTRERPFCKTARGLAKILSRHDVEHVHTEQCAGHEF
;
A
#
# COMPACT_ATOMS: atom_id res chain seq x y z
N MET A 1 20.17 7.35 -11.48
CA MET A 1 19.09 6.78 -10.61
C MET A 1 19.69 5.60 -9.87
N PRO A 2 19.55 5.48 -8.57
CA PRO A 2 20.06 4.32 -7.85
C PRO A 2 19.37 3.05 -8.35
N PRO A 3 20.00 1.87 -8.26
CA PRO A 3 19.38 0.60 -8.60
C PRO A 3 18.19 0.33 -7.64
N VAL A 4 17.12 -0.21 -8.19
CA VAL A 4 15.91 -0.57 -7.44
C VAL A 4 15.71 -2.08 -7.54
N ILE A 5 15.43 -2.71 -6.40
CA ILE A 5 15.03 -4.12 -6.32
C ILE A 5 13.52 -4.14 -6.16
N LEU A 6 12.84 -4.80 -7.08
CA LEU A 6 11.39 -5.02 -7.02
C LEU A 6 11.11 -6.49 -6.71
N VAL A 7 10.44 -6.72 -5.60
CA VAL A 7 9.99 -8.05 -5.18
C VAL A 7 8.47 -8.09 -5.24
N GLY A 8 7.92 -8.91 -6.11
CA GLY A 8 6.48 -9.11 -6.27
C GLY A 8 6.01 -10.40 -5.62
N VAL A 9 4.85 -10.38 -4.99
CA VAL A 9 4.18 -11.56 -4.45
C VAL A 9 2.82 -11.73 -5.11
N HIS A 10 2.39 -12.99 -5.23
CA HIS A 10 1.06 -13.34 -5.69
C HIS A 10 0.14 -13.65 -4.51
N SER A 11 -1.13 -13.26 -4.63
CA SER A 11 -2.21 -13.83 -3.83
C SER A 11 -2.66 -15.15 -4.42
N SER A 12 -3.42 -15.91 -3.65
CA SER A 12 -4.21 -17.00 -4.20
C SER A 12 -5.30 -16.43 -5.13
N GLU A 13 -5.55 -17.06 -6.28
CA GLU A 13 -6.61 -16.62 -7.18
C GLU A 13 -7.99 -16.64 -6.52
N GLN A 14 -8.24 -17.67 -5.71
CA GLN A 14 -9.52 -17.90 -5.04
C GLN A 14 -9.77 -16.94 -3.89
N TYR A 15 -8.74 -16.54 -3.15
CA TYR A 15 -8.88 -15.79 -1.87
C TYR A 15 -8.20 -14.42 -1.92
N ARG A 16 -8.03 -13.83 -3.11
CA ARG A 16 -7.34 -12.55 -3.29
C ARG A 16 -7.91 -11.41 -2.44
N ALA A 17 -9.23 -11.32 -2.34
CA ALA A 17 -9.85 -10.26 -1.56
C ALA A 17 -9.59 -10.45 -0.06
N GLU A 18 -9.68 -11.68 0.42
CA GLU A 18 -9.47 -12.05 1.82
C GLU A 18 -8.02 -11.90 2.26
N GLU A 19 -7.08 -12.15 1.35
CA GLU A 19 -5.64 -12.00 1.63
C GLU A 19 -5.16 -10.54 1.57
N TYR A 20 -5.78 -9.70 0.73
CA TYR A 20 -5.31 -8.35 0.47
C TYR A 20 -6.13 -7.25 1.16
N ILE A 21 -7.36 -7.53 1.57
CA ILE A 21 -8.25 -6.53 2.17
C ILE A 21 -8.44 -6.81 3.66
N ASP A 22 -7.86 -5.95 4.49
CA ASP A 22 -8.01 -6.00 5.93
C ASP A 22 -9.50 -5.96 6.33
N GLY A 23 -9.92 -6.93 7.14
CA GLY A 23 -11.31 -7.09 7.56
C GLY A 23 -12.20 -7.89 6.61
N ALA A 24 -11.71 -8.39 5.45
CA ALA A 24 -12.45 -9.34 4.62
C ALA A 24 -12.41 -10.76 5.23
N ASP A 25 -11.24 -11.24 5.58
CA ASP A 25 -10.98 -12.43 6.39
C ASP A 25 -9.72 -12.18 7.21
N GLN A 26 -9.86 -11.99 8.51
CA GLN A 26 -8.75 -11.59 9.37
C GLN A 26 -7.62 -12.63 9.41
N PHE A 27 -7.97 -13.91 9.43
CA PHE A 27 -6.97 -14.99 9.48
C PHE A 27 -6.13 -15.04 8.19
N ARG A 28 -6.79 -14.94 7.03
CA ARG A 28 -6.11 -14.95 5.73
C ARG A 28 -5.27 -13.70 5.53
N PHE A 29 -5.80 -12.54 5.88
CA PHE A 29 -5.07 -11.27 5.80
C PHE A 29 -3.80 -11.31 6.66
N GLU A 30 -3.89 -11.72 7.92
CA GLU A 30 -2.73 -11.80 8.82
C GLU A 30 -1.70 -12.86 8.37
N ALA A 31 -2.15 -13.96 7.80
CA ALA A 31 -1.27 -14.96 7.23
C ALA A 31 -0.48 -14.40 6.04
N HIS A 32 -1.15 -13.69 5.13
CA HIS A 32 -0.53 -13.04 3.97
C HIS A 32 0.37 -11.88 4.40
N GLU A 33 -0.02 -11.08 5.39
CA GLU A 33 0.80 -10.04 6.00
C GLU A 33 2.11 -10.60 6.53
N ARG A 34 2.08 -11.69 7.34
CA ARG A 34 3.30 -12.35 7.86
C ARG A 34 4.16 -12.91 6.73
N PHE A 35 3.57 -13.58 5.76
CA PHE A 35 4.29 -14.05 4.60
C PHE A 35 5.04 -12.91 3.91
N PHE A 36 4.36 -11.80 3.60
CA PHE A 36 4.93 -10.65 2.92
C PHE A 36 6.00 -9.94 3.77
N THR A 37 5.70 -9.65 5.04
CA THR A 37 6.56 -8.81 5.89
C THR A 37 7.72 -9.56 6.52
N ASP A 38 7.61 -10.88 6.73
CA ASP A 38 8.64 -11.66 7.39
C ASP A 38 9.35 -12.61 6.45
N GLU A 39 8.63 -13.49 5.74
CA GLU A 39 9.26 -14.52 4.93
C GLU A 39 9.88 -13.96 3.66
N VAL A 40 9.09 -13.20 2.89
CA VAL A 40 9.57 -12.56 1.64
C VAL A 40 10.65 -11.53 1.96
N TYR A 41 10.47 -10.74 3.00
CA TYR A 41 11.47 -9.75 3.39
C TYR A 41 12.80 -10.40 3.81
N ARG A 42 12.78 -11.46 4.63
CA ARG A 42 13.99 -12.18 5.02
C ARG A 42 14.72 -12.79 3.84
N TRP A 43 13.95 -13.43 2.95
CA TRP A 43 14.51 -13.98 1.71
C TRP A 43 15.14 -12.89 0.85
N ALA A 44 14.42 -11.80 0.57
CA ALA A 44 14.93 -10.71 -0.25
C ALA A 44 16.17 -10.04 0.35
N ASN A 45 16.20 -9.89 1.69
CA ASN A 45 17.37 -9.33 2.36
C ASN A 45 18.59 -10.25 2.29
N ALA A 46 18.39 -11.56 2.34
CA ALA A 46 19.49 -12.54 2.19
C ALA A 46 20.06 -12.53 0.76
N GLU A 47 19.20 -12.42 -0.25
CA GLU A 47 19.61 -12.47 -1.67
C GLU A 47 20.22 -11.15 -2.16
N PHE A 48 19.71 -10.00 -1.71
CA PHE A 48 19.95 -8.70 -2.35
C PHE A 48 20.60 -7.63 -1.47
N SER A 49 20.87 -7.91 -0.20
CA SER A 49 21.42 -6.91 0.74
C SER A 49 20.61 -5.61 0.73
N LEU A 50 19.35 -5.68 1.13
CA LEU A 50 18.43 -4.55 1.09
C LEU A 50 18.90 -3.38 1.95
N SER A 51 18.50 -2.17 1.55
CA SER A 51 18.72 -0.97 2.38
C SER A 51 17.96 -1.08 3.71
N THR A 52 18.61 -0.71 4.80
CA THR A 52 17.97 -0.58 6.12
C THR A 52 17.36 0.80 6.35
N ILE A 53 17.54 1.73 5.40
CA ILE A 53 16.99 3.08 5.47
C ILE A 53 15.52 3.01 5.07
N ARG A 54 14.60 3.27 6.01
CA ARG A 54 13.15 3.16 5.76
C ARG A 54 12.66 4.00 4.57
N GLN A 55 13.25 5.18 4.33
CA GLN A 55 12.92 6.06 3.20
C GLN A 55 13.28 5.45 1.84
N SER A 56 14.14 4.43 1.83
CA SER A 56 14.48 3.65 0.64
C SER A 56 13.64 2.37 0.51
N CYS A 57 12.74 2.10 1.46
CA CYS A 57 11.85 0.94 1.44
C CYS A 57 10.43 1.39 1.12
N ALA A 58 9.87 0.86 0.04
CA ALA A 58 8.51 1.14 -0.39
C ALA A 58 7.64 -0.13 -0.38
N VAL A 59 6.36 0.05 -0.09
CA VAL A 59 5.33 -0.94 -0.42
C VAL A 59 4.46 -0.38 -1.55
N PHE A 60 4.19 -1.22 -2.55
CA PHE A 60 3.42 -0.86 -3.74
C PHE A 60 2.27 -1.83 -3.94
N GLY A 61 1.13 -1.32 -4.38
CA GLY A 61 0.02 -2.14 -4.80
C GLY A 61 -0.98 -1.43 -5.70
N PHE A 62 -1.70 -2.24 -6.48
CA PHE A 62 -2.78 -1.83 -7.36
C PHE A 62 -4.07 -2.55 -6.98
N SER A 63 -5.23 -1.89 -7.06
CA SER A 63 -6.54 -2.47 -6.75
C SER A 63 -6.59 -3.03 -5.33
N ASN A 64 -6.85 -4.32 -5.14
CA ASN A 64 -6.78 -4.99 -3.83
C ASN A 64 -5.36 -4.89 -3.23
N GLY A 65 -4.32 -4.99 -4.06
CA GLY A 65 -2.94 -4.74 -3.63
C GLY A 65 -2.71 -3.30 -3.15
N GLY A 66 -3.42 -2.32 -3.69
CA GLY A 66 -3.41 -0.93 -3.20
C GLY A 66 -3.98 -0.80 -1.80
N ALA A 67 -5.07 -1.53 -1.49
CA ALA A 67 -5.62 -1.62 -0.14
C ALA A 67 -4.64 -2.31 0.82
N PHE A 68 -4.01 -3.41 0.39
CA PHE A 68 -2.97 -4.09 1.14
C PHE A 68 -1.78 -3.17 1.43
N ALA A 69 -1.28 -2.45 0.42
CA ALA A 69 -0.17 -1.52 0.58
C ALA A 69 -0.44 -0.43 1.63
N LEU A 70 -1.68 0.09 1.69
CA LEU A 70 -2.09 1.04 2.73
C LEU A 70 -2.04 0.43 4.13
N SER A 71 -2.60 -0.78 4.30
CA SER A 71 -2.61 -1.48 5.59
C SER A 71 -1.20 -1.83 6.05
N ILE A 72 -0.37 -2.36 5.15
CA ILE A 72 1.03 -2.69 5.46
C ILE A 72 1.85 -1.44 5.79
N GLY A 73 1.71 -0.37 5.03
CA GLY A 73 2.40 0.89 5.30
C GLY A 73 2.03 1.50 6.66
N ALA A 74 0.77 1.37 7.07
CA ALA A 74 0.29 1.84 8.37
C ALA A 74 0.74 0.94 9.52
N ARG A 75 0.73 -0.39 9.36
CA ARG A 75 1.09 -1.37 10.40
C ARG A 75 2.61 -1.51 10.57
N HIS A 76 3.37 -1.45 9.47
CA HIS A 76 4.83 -1.66 9.44
C HIS A 76 5.58 -0.36 9.11
N ARG A 77 5.12 0.76 9.67
CA ARG A 77 5.67 2.11 9.43
C ARG A 77 7.15 2.28 9.73
N GLU A 78 7.69 1.45 10.64
CA GLU A 78 9.11 1.45 10.97
C GLU A 78 9.98 0.90 9.83
N ARG A 79 9.39 0.12 8.94
CA ARG A 79 10.07 -0.48 7.79
C ARG A 79 9.83 0.32 6.51
N TYR A 80 8.57 0.67 6.22
CA TYR A 80 8.20 1.31 4.97
C TYR A 80 8.09 2.82 5.14
N GLY A 81 8.99 3.56 4.49
CA GLY A 81 8.97 5.02 4.45
C GLY A 81 8.15 5.56 3.27
N VAL A 82 7.80 4.71 2.31
CA VAL A 82 7.03 5.07 1.12
C VAL A 82 5.90 4.08 0.90
N VAL A 83 4.70 4.59 0.67
CA VAL A 83 3.51 3.81 0.29
C VAL A 83 3.03 4.28 -1.07
N ILE A 84 2.93 3.35 -2.02
CA ILE A 84 2.47 3.61 -3.38
C ILE A 84 1.21 2.79 -3.58
N ALA A 85 0.06 3.43 -3.67
CA ALA A 85 -1.24 2.77 -3.75
C ALA A 85 -2.05 3.32 -4.92
N PHE A 86 -2.27 2.46 -5.92
CA PHE A 86 -2.96 2.83 -7.14
C PHE A 86 -4.31 2.14 -7.24
N SER A 87 -5.32 2.87 -7.73
CA SER A 87 -6.69 2.38 -7.94
C SER A 87 -7.21 1.56 -6.75
N ILE A 88 -7.13 2.15 -5.56
CA ILE A 88 -7.29 1.49 -4.26
C ILE A 88 -8.68 0.89 -4.12
N ALA A 89 -8.77 -0.42 -3.90
CA ALA A 89 -10.01 -1.11 -3.63
C ALA A 89 -10.55 -0.79 -2.21
N GLY A 90 -11.87 -0.74 -2.07
CA GLY A 90 -12.54 -0.37 -0.83
C GLY A 90 -12.65 1.14 -0.63
N GLY A 91 -12.94 1.58 0.58
CA GLY A 91 -13.07 2.99 0.92
C GLY A 91 -11.76 3.58 1.48
N PRO A 92 -11.67 4.90 1.64
CA PRO A 92 -10.54 5.58 2.26
C PRO A 92 -10.44 5.31 3.77
N ASP A 93 -11.48 4.77 4.36
CA ASP A 93 -11.68 4.45 5.79
C ASP A 93 -11.21 3.04 6.18
N ARG A 94 -10.59 2.31 5.26
CA ARG A 94 -10.01 0.98 5.49
C ARG A 94 -8.94 0.96 6.58
N VAL A 95 -8.15 2.01 6.63
CA VAL A 95 -7.20 2.27 7.71
C VAL A 95 -7.76 3.44 8.52
N ALA A 96 -7.80 3.33 9.83
CA ALA A 96 -8.29 4.40 10.69
C ALA A 96 -7.51 5.70 10.41
N GLU A 97 -8.20 6.83 10.32
CA GLU A 97 -7.61 8.11 9.95
C GLU A 97 -6.41 8.48 10.84
N SER A 98 -6.49 8.16 12.14
CA SER A 98 -5.40 8.39 13.10
C SER A 98 -4.11 7.63 12.78
N GLU A 99 -4.20 6.49 12.11
CA GLU A 99 -3.03 5.69 11.77
C GLU A 99 -2.15 6.35 10.70
N TYR A 100 -2.74 7.17 9.82
CA TYR A 100 -1.95 7.90 8.82
C TYR A 100 -1.06 8.98 9.44
N ALA A 101 -1.48 9.58 10.54
CA ALA A 101 -0.71 10.62 11.26
C ALA A 101 0.29 10.05 12.28
N ARG A 102 0.22 8.75 12.58
CA ARG A 102 1.05 8.11 13.60
C ARG A 102 2.51 8.02 13.15
N ARG A 103 3.42 8.46 14.01
CA ARG A 103 4.85 8.51 13.72
C ARG A 103 5.53 7.14 13.83
N PRO A 104 6.59 6.87 13.02
CA PRO A 104 7.07 7.70 11.92
C PRO A 104 6.12 7.65 10.72
N VAL A 105 5.88 8.78 10.05
CA VAL A 105 4.94 8.89 8.93
C VAL A 105 5.62 8.47 7.62
N ALA A 106 4.92 7.73 6.78
CA ALA A 106 5.33 7.42 5.41
C ALA A 106 4.97 8.56 4.45
N LYS A 107 5.64 8.63 3.31
CA LYS A 107 5.23 9.42 2.16
C LYS A 107 4.31 8.59 1.27
N TYR A 108 3.21 9.18 0.81
CA TYR A 108 2.21 8.48 0.02
C TYR A 108 2.20 8.93 -1.43
N TYR A 109 2.11 7.97 -2.34
CA TYR A 109 1.84 8.19 -3.76
C TYR A 109 0.54 7.50 -4.12
N LEU A 110 -0.45 8.31 -4.52
CA LEU A 110 -1.80 7.85 -4.83
C LEU A 110 -2.10 8.15 -6.31
N SER A 111 -2.64 7.18 -7.02
CA SER A 111 -3.12 7.40 -8.38
C SER A 111 -4.40 6.61 -8.64
N ALA A 112 -5.27 7.14 -9.50
CA ALA A 112 -6.46 6.44 -9.98
C ALA A 112 -6.85 6.95 -11.37
N GLY A 113 -7.50 6.09 -12.15
CA GLY A 113 -8.04 6.46 -13.46
C GLY A 113 -9.35 7.24 -13.33
N THR A 114 -9.55 8.28 -14.15
CA THR A 114 -10.79 9.09 -14.13
C THR A 114 -12.01 8.31 -14.60
N ARG A 115 -11.81 7.20 -15.33
CA ARG A 115 -12.88 6.29 -15.79
C ARG A 115 -13.28 5.26 -14.73
N GLU A 116 -12.50 5.08 -13.71
CA GLU A 116 -12.78 4.18 -12.57
C GLU A 116 -13.29 4.97 -11.34
N ARG A 117 -14.48 5.56 -11.46
CA ARG A 117 -15.07 6.51 -10.51
C ARG A 117 -14.98 6.12 -9.04
N PRO A 118 -15.25 4.85 -8.61
CA PRO A 118 -15.13 4.45 -7.21
C PRO A 118 -13.70 4.59 -6.66
N PHE A 119 -12.70 4.12 -7.41
CA PHE A 119 -11.29 4.17 -7.02
C PHE A 119 -10.77 5.62 -7.00
N CYS A 120 -11.18 6.43 -7.98
CA CYS A 120 -10.88 7.86 -8.02
C CYS A 120 -11.45 8.59 -6.78
N LYS A 121 -12.69 8.24 -6.36
CA LYS A 121 -13.31 8.77 -5.14
C LYS A 121 -12.51 8.37 -3.89
N THR A 122 -12.08 7.11 -3.82
CA THR A 122 -11.24 6.60 -2.71
C THR A 122 -9.91 7.36 -2.64
N ALA A 123 -9.19 7.49 -3.74
CA ALA A 123 -7.91 8.18 -3.79
C ALA A 123 -8.03 9.67 -3.38
N ARG A 124 -9.07 10.37 -3.87
CA ARG A 124 -9.38 11.76 -3.45
C ARG A 124 -9.72 11.86 -1.97
N GLY A 125 -10.49 10.91 -1.45
CA GLY A 125 -10.84 10.86 -0.02
C GLY A 125 -9.61 10.71 0.85
N LEU A 126 -8.74 9.78 0.49
CA LEU A 126 -7.48 9.55 1.19
C LEU A 126 -6.55 10.76 1.10
N ALA A 127 -6.39 11.37 -0.06
CA ALA A 127 -5.57 12.58 -0.22
C ALA A 127 -6.03 13.71 0.71
N LYS A 128 -7.36 13.88 0.88
CA LYS A 128 -7.92 14.86 1.83
C LYS A 128 -7.59 14.51 3.29
N ILE A 129 -7.63 13.23 3.65
CA ILE A 129 -7.24 12.76 4.99
C ILE A 129 -5.77 13.08 5.23
N LEU A 130 -4.89 12.71 4.32
CA LEU A 130 -3.46 12.97 4.43
C LEU A 130 -3.15 14.47 4.55
N SER A 131 -3.84 15.32 3.75
CA SER A 131 -3.71 16.78 3.84
C SER A 131 -4.10 17.33 5.21
N ARG A 132 -5.19 16.82 5.82
CA ARG A 132 -5.63 17.29 7.15
C ARG A 132 -4.61 16.99 8.26
N HIS A 133 -3.76 16.00 8.06
CA HIS A 133 -2.76 15.57 9.02
C HIS A 133 -1.34 15.98 8.66
N ASP A 134 -1.16 16.89 7.68
CA ASP A 134 0.15 17.34 7.18
C ASP A 134 1.07 16.16 6.78
N VAL A 135 0.49 15.11 6.20
CA VAL A 135 1.23 13.95 5.69
C VAL A 135 1.66 14.21 4.26
N GLU A 136 2.97 14.07 4.01
CA GLU A 136 3.52 14.25 2.66
C GLU A 136 2.92 13.24 1.68
N HIS A 137 2.28 13.72 0.61
CA HIS A 137 1.69 12.87 -0.40
C HIS A 137 1.66 13.52 -1.78
N VAL A 138 1.60 12.65 -2.79
CA VAL A 138 1.31 13.02 -4.18
C VAL A 138 0.04 12.30 -4.59
N HIS A 139 -0.92 13.02 -5.15
CA HIS A 139 -2.14 12.46 -5.72
C HIS A 139 -2.25 12.85 -7.19
N THR A 140 -2.45 11.86 -8.05
CA THR A 140 -2.61 12.06 -9.49
C THR A 140 -3.84 11.34 -10.01
N GLU A 141 -4.45 11.88 -11.06
CA GLU A 141 -5.53 11.25 -11.79
C GLU A 141 -5.17 11.23 -13.27
N GLN A 142 -5.38 10.10 -13.91
CA GLN A 142 -5.06 9.90 -15.32
C GLN A 142 -6.31 9.52 -16.10
N CYS A 143 -6.38 9.86 -17.39
CA CYS A 143 -7.48 9.44 -18.25
C CYS A 143 -7.33 7.96 -18.61
N ALA A 144 -7.59 7.07 -17.64
CA ALA A 144 -7.47 5.62 -17.73
C ALA A 144 -8.65 4.92 -17.06
N GLY A 145 -8.85 3.64 -17.40
CA GLY A 145 -9.71 2.69 -16.70
C GLY A 145 -8.95 1.90 -15.64
N HIS A 146 -9.53 0.77 -15.19
CA HIS A 146 -8.95 -0.12 -14.18
C HIS A 146 -8.02 -1.16 -14.82
N GLU A 147 -7.04 -0.70 -15.55
CA GLU A 147 -6.08 -1.50 -16.30
C GLU A 147 -4.70 -0.82 -16.27
N PHE A 148 -3.66 -1.65 -16.27
CA PHE A 148 -2.28 -1.20 -16.42
C PHE A 148 -1.93 -1.05 -17.88
#